data_eb13479e2b7e589b37140189972df3b4
#
_entry.id   eb13479e2b7e589b37140189972df3b4
#
_cell.length_a   1.000
_cell.length_b   1.000
_cell.length_c   1.000
_cell.angle_alpha   90.00
_cell.angle_beta   90.00
_cell.angle_gamma   90.00
#
_symmetry.space_group_name_H-M   'P 1'
#
loop_
_entity.id
_entity.type
_entity.pdbx_description
1 polymer ?
#
loop_
_entity_poly.entity_id
_entity_poly.type
_entity_poly.pdbx_seq_one_letter_code
_entity_poly.pdbx_strand_id
1 'polypeptide(L)' 'MSDTRAPRLNLTAGLASVAVAATLVIVKLWALGETGALSVAASLADSAMDLMISLAA' A
#
# COMPACT_ATOMS: atom_id res chain seq x y z
N MET A 1 -26.08 -8.29 -14.77
CA MET A 1 -25.74 -7.00 -14.19
C MET A 1 -24.77 -7.09 -13.01
N SER A 2 -25.10 -7.85 -12.00
CA SER A 2 -24.23 -8.04 -10.85
C SER A 2 -22.91 -8.70 -11.23
N ASP A 3 -22.92 -9.58 -12.21
CA ASP A 3 -21.71 -10.28 -12.64
C ASP A 3 -20.66 -9.34 -13.19
N THR A 4 -21.11 -8.28 -13.88
CA THR A 4 -20.20 -7.27 -14.39
C THR A 4 -19.74 -6.32 -13.28
N ARG A 5 -20.59 -6.08 -12.30
CA ARG A 5 -20.30 -5.18 -11.20
C ARG A 5 -19.32 -5.79 -10.21
N ALA A 6 -19.45 -7.08 -9.90
CA ALA A 6 -18.63 -7.72 -8.91
C ALA A 6 -17.13 -7.66 -9.25
N PRO A 7 -16.69 -7.98 -10.49
CA PRO A 7 -15.28 -7.83 -10.83
C PRO A 7 -14.81 -6.38 -10.76
N ARG A 8 -15.66 -5.44 -11.14
CA ARG A 8 -15.33 -4.02 -11.07
C ARG A 8 -15.13 -3.55 -9.65
N LEU A 9 -16.03 -3.95 -8.74
CA LEU A 9 -15.94 -3.59 -7.34
C LEU A 9 -14.67 -4.18 -6.71
N ASN A 10 -14.33 -5.41 -7.06
CA ASN A 10 -13.13 -6.05 -6.56
C ASN A 10 -11.88 -5.33 -7.06
N LEU A 11 -11.86 -4.95 -8.32
CA LEU A 11 -10.74 -4.22 -8.90
C LEU A 11 -10.61 -2.84 -8.25
N THR A 12 -11.71 -2.13 -8.06
CA THR A 12 -11.72 -0.81 -7.45
C THR A 12 -11.23 -0.90 -6.00
N ALA A 13 -11.71 -1.89 -5.24
CA ALA A 13 -11.28 -2.10 -3.87
C ALA A 13 -9.79 -2.41 -3.81
N GLY A 14 -9.30 -3.24 -4.73
CA GLY A 14 -7.88 -3.57 -4.81
C GLY A 14 -7.03 -2.35 -5.15
N LEU A 15 -7.49 -1.54 -6.10
CA LEU A 15 -6.79 -0.31 -6.47
C LEU A 15 -6.77 0.69 -5.32
N ALA A 16 -7.90 0.83 -4.62
CA ALA A 16 -7.97 1.72 -3.47
C ALA A 16 -7.02 1.26 -2.36
N SER A 17 -6.97 -0.03 -2.12
CA SER A 17 -6.08 -0.61 -1.11
C SER A 17 -4.61 -0.37 -1.46
N VAL A 18 -4.25 -0.60 -2.71
CA VAL A 18 -2.88 -0.34 -3.19
C VAL A 18 -2.55 1.14 -3.11
N ALA A 19 -3.49 2.01 -3.46
CA ALA A 19 -3.30 3.45 -3.40
C ALA A 19 -3.03 3.91 -1.96
N VAL A 20 -3.81 3.40 -1.00
CA VAL A 20 -3.61 3.72 0.41
C VAL A 20 -2.26 3.19 0.89
N ALA A 21 -1.92 1.96 0.56
CA ALA A 21 -0.65 1.36 0.94
C ALA A 21 0.53 2.14 0.35
N ALA A 22 0.44 2.52 -0.92
CA ALA A 22 1.48 3.31 -1.59
C ALA A 22 1.64 4.67 -0.92
N THR A 23 0.54 5.32 -0.57
CA THR A 23 0.55 6.60 0.14
C THR A 23 1.26 6.46 1.49
N LEU A 24 0.96 5.41 2.23
CA LEU A 24 1.59 5.15 3.52
C LEU A 24 3.09 4.91 3.36
N VAL A 25 3.50 4.17 2.34
CA VAL A 25 4.92 3.94 2.06
C VAL A 25 5.62 5.26 1.76
N ILE A 26 5.01 6.12 0.95
CA ILE A 26 5.58 7.41 0.59
C ILE A 26 5.71 8.30 1.82
N VAL A 27 4.67 8.36 2.65
CA VAL A 27 4.69 9.16 3.88
C VAL A 27 5.76 8.66 4.82
N LYS A 28 5.88 7.34 4.99
CA LYS A 28 6.90 6.74 5.85
C LYS A 28 8.31 7.00 5.33
N LEU A 29 8.49 6.95 4.01
CA LEU A 29 9.77 7.25 3.40
C LEU A 29 10.17 8.70 3.65
N TRP A 30 9.23 9.61 3.53
CA TRP A 30 9.46 11.01 3.83
C TRP A 30 9.81 11.22 5.30
N ALA A 31 9.06 10.59 6.20
CA ALA A 31 9.32 10.66 7.63
C ALA A 31 10.70 10.09 7.98
N LEU A 32 11.11 9.01 7.32
CA LEU A 32 12.43 8.44 7.52
C LEU A 32 13.52 9.43 7.10
N GLY A 33 13.33 10.10 5.97
CA GLY A 33 14.26 11.13 5.51
C GLY A 33 14.38 12.30 6.47
N GLU A 34 13.29 12.64 7.13
CA GLU A 34 13.27 13.75 8.09
C GLU A 34 13.87 13.36 9.45
N THR A 35 13.56 12.16 9.95
CA THR A 35 13.92 11.76 11.30
C THR A 35 15.09 10.79 11.36
N GLY A 36 15.28 9.98 10.31
CA GLY A 36 16.30 8.93 10.29
C GLY A 36 16.07 7.82 11.31
N ALA A 37 14.84 7.67 11.81
CA ALA A 37 14.54 6.70 12.84
C ALA A 37 14.53 5.28 12.31
N LEU A 38 15.20 4.35 13.00
CA LEU A 38 15.24 2.94 12.64
C LEU A 38 13.84 2.30 12.68
N SER A 39 13.02 2.72 13.64
CA SER A 39 11.65 2.22 13.74
C SER A 39 10.82 2.57 12.53
N VAL A 40 11.02 3.76 11.96
CA VAL A 40 10.34 4.16 10.73
C VAL A 40 10.86 3.34 9.55
N ALA A 41 12.16 3.08 9.51
CA ALA A 41 12.73 2.25 8.45
C ALA A 41 12.17 0.83 8.48
N ALA A 42 12.04 0.24 9.67
CA ALA A 42 11.44 -1.08 9.82
C ALA A 42 9.98 -1.10 9.39
N SER A 43 9.23 -0.08 9.79
CA SER A 43 7.82 0.06 9.41
C SER A 43 7.67 0.26 7.91
N LEU A 44 8.57 1.01 7.29
CA LEU A 44 8.58 1.22 5.85
C LEU A 44 8.83 -0.09 5.10
N ALA A 45 9.80 -0.88 5.55
CA ALA A 45 10.10 -2.18 4.96
C ALA A 45 8.89 -3.11 5.04
N ASP A 46 8.23 -3.14 6.19
CA ASP A 46 7.04 -3.95 6.40
C ASP A 46 5.90 -3.54 5.45
N SER A 47 5.65 -2.25 5.34
CA SER A 47 4.63 -1.72 4.45
C SER A 47 4.96 -1.97 2.97
N ALA A 48 6.22 -1.86 2.60
CA ALA A 48 6.66 -2.13 1.24
C ALA A 48 6.47 -3.62 0.89
N MET A 49 6.75 -4.51 1.83
CA MET A 49 6.51 -5.94 1.65
C MET A 49 5.02 -6.22 1.46
N ASP A 50 4.17 -5.63 2.28
CA ASP A 50 2.73 -5.77 2.16
C ASP A 50 2.23 -5.29 0.80
N LEU A 51 2.75 -4.16 0.34
CA LEU A 51 2.39 -3.62 -0.96
C LEU A 51 2.82 -4.55 -2.08
N MET A 52 4.02 -5.11 -2.00
CA MET A 52 4.52 -6.06 -3.00
C MET A 52 3.66 -7.32 -3.04
N ILE A 53 3.26 -7.83 -1.89
CA ILE A 53 2.40 -9.00 -1.81
C ILE A 53 1.04 -8.69 -2.44
N SER A 54 0.48 -7.51 -2.15
CA SER A 54 -0.79 -7.08 -2.73
C SER A 54 -0.72 -6.96 -4.25
N LEU A 55 0.39 -6.45 -4.78
CA LEU A 55 0.57 -6.34 -6.22
C LEU A 55 0.78 -7.69 -6.88
N ALA A 56 1.40 -8.62 -6.19
CA ALA A 56 1.64 -9.97 -6.70
C ALA A 56 0.37 -10.83 -6.67
N ALA A 57 -0.52 -10.53 -5.76
CA ALA A 57 -1.80 -11.24 -5.66
C ALA A 57 -2.78 -10.74 -6.71
#